data_cb61e84ba2669ebe6eecbe64d8f83b71
#
_entry.id   cb61e84ba2669ebe6eecbe64d8f83b71
#
_cell.length_a   1.000
_cell.length_b   1.000
_cell.length_c   1.000
_cell.angle_alpha   90.00
_cell.angle_beta   90.00
_cell.angle_gamma   90.00
#
_symmetry.space_group_name_H-M   'P 1'
#
loop_
_entity.id
_entity.type
_entity.pdbx_description
1 polymer ?
#
loop_
_entity_poly.entity_id
_entity_poly.type
_entity_poly.pdbx_seq_one_letter_code
_entity_poly.pdbx_strand_id
1 'polypeptide(L)'
;TVSLDRRMTAGETWESCLEEIRNLPAVKKYGDDVTVSMYNYDRPSYTDLTYEIECYFPTWVIPENHDVTKALMETHKNLYGETRKGSVETVEMREERPLLDKWTFSTNGVSIMGRNGIPCIGFGPGAEAQAHAPNEKTWKDDLVRCAAVYAALPTVYCG
;
A
#
# COMPACT_ATOMS: atom_id res chain seq x y z
N THR A 1 -24.30 -16.27 6.43
CA THR A 1 -23.40 -15.10 6.34
C THR A 1 -22.33 -15.37 5.30
N VAL A 2 -22.02 -14.37 4.48
CA VAL A 2 -20.95 -14.39 3.48
C VAL A 2 -20.04 -13.20 3.78
N SER A 3 -18.74 -13.44 3.86
CA SER A 3 -17.73 -12.38 3.99
C SER A 3 -17.01 -12.20 2.66
N LEU A 4 -16.85 -10.96 2.23
CA LEU A 4 -16.20 -10.59 0.98
C LEU A 4 -14.98 -9.72 1.28
N ASP A 5 -13.83 -10.04 0.69
CA ASP A 5 -12.66 -9.17 0.64
C ASP A 5 -12.69 -8.44 -0.71
N ARG A 6 -12.96 -7.14 -0.66
CA ARG A 6 -13.02 -6.28 -1.84
C ARG A 6 -11.75 -5.46 -1.94
N ARG A 7 -10.92 -5.72 -2.96
CA ARG A 7 -9.79 -4.87 -3.31
C ARG A 7 -10.27 -3.65 -4.06
N MET A 8 -10.03 -2.49 -3.50
CA MET A 8 -10.49 -1.22 -4.05
C MET A 8 -9.45 -0.62 -4.98
N THR A 9 -9.90 0.07 -6.01
CA THR A 9 -9.08 0.86 -6.93
C THR A 9 -9.22 2.35 -6.66
N ALA A 10 -8.35 3.16 -7.25
CA ALA A 10 -8.44 4.61 -7.12
C ALA A 10 -9.79 5.13 -7.61
N GLY A 11 -10.46 5.94 -6.79
CA GLY A 11 -11.78 6.50 -7.08
C GLY A 11 -12.97 5.69 -6.54
N GLU A 12 -12.77 4.46 -6.07
CA GLU A 12 -13.80 3.72 -5.36
C GLU A 12 -13.88 4.17 -3.90
N THR A 13 -15.10 4.16 -3.36
CA THR A 13 -15.36 4.39 -1.94
C THR A 13 -16.02 3.14 -1.33
N TRP A 14 -15.97 3.00 -0.01
CA TRP A 14 -16.63 1.88 0.65
C TRP A 14 -18.16 1.87 0.39
N GLU A 15 -18.77 3.05 0.31
CA GLU A 15 -20.19 3.21 -0.01
C GLU A 15 -20.49 2.65 -1.41
N SER A 16 -19.67 3.01 -2.41
CA SER A 16 -19.85 2.51 -3.78
C SER A 16 -19.71 0.99 -3.86
N CYS A 17 -18.77 0.42 -3.09
CA CYS A 17 -18.58 -1.03 -3.03
C CYS A 17 -19.75 -1.75 -2.38
N LEU A 18 -20.30 -1.21 -1.28
CA LEU A 18 -21.50 -1.79 -0.66
C LEU A 18 -22.73 -1.66 -1.58
N GLU A 19 -22.86 -0.52 -2.27
CA GLU A 19 -23.97 -0.29 -3.20
C GLU A 19 -23.91 -1.25 -4.40
N GLU A 20 -22.72 -1.58 -4.88
CA GLU A 20 -22.53 -2.61 -5.91
C GLU A 20 -23.14 -3.94 -5.47
N ILE A 21 -22.88 -4.36 -4.23
CA ILE A 21 -23.44 -5.62 -3.68
C ILE A 21 -24.96 -5.51 -3.48
N ARG A 22 -25.46 -4.38 -2.96
CA ARG A 22 -26.91 -4.15 -2.78
C ARG A 22 -27.66 -4.18 -4.10
N ASN A 23 -27.00 -3.77 -5.18
CA ASN A 23 -27.58 -3.75 -6.53
C ASN A 23 -27.57 -5.10 -7.24
N LEU A 24 -26.96 -6.14 -6.70
CA LEU A 24 -27.03 -7.48 -7.28
C LEU A 24 -28.48 -7.96 -7.38
N PRO A 25 -28.88 -8.57 -8.52
CA PRO A 25 -30.25 -9.07 -8.70
C PRO A 25 -30.72 -10.01 -7.58
N ALA A 26 -29.83 -10.86 -7.10
CA ALA A 26 -30.14 -11.76 -5.99
C ALA A 26 -30.43 -11.02 -4.68
N VAL A 27 -29.65 -9.99 -4.36
CA VAL A 27 -29.86 -9.18 -3.15
C VAL A 27 -31.16 -8.40 -3.25
N LYS A 28 -31.41 -7.75 -4.38
CA LYS A 28 -32.65 -7.01 -4.63
C LYS A 28 -33.91 -7.92 -4.54
N LYS A 29 -33.79 -9.16 -5.01
CA LYS A 29 -34.89 -10.12 -4.97
C LYS A 29 -35.34 -10.44 -3.54
N TYR A 30 -34.42 -10.54 -2.62
CA TYR A 30 -34.70 -10.87 -1.22
C TYR A 30 -34.87 -9.65 -0.31
N GLY A 31 -34.54 -8.45 -0.81
CA GLY A 31 -34.83 -7.18 -0.12
C GLY A 31 -34.36 -7.15 1.34
N ASP A 32 -35.31 -6.94 2.25
CA ASP A 32 -35.05 -6.79 3.69
C ASP A 32 -34.51 -8.07 4.37
N ASP A 33 -34.60 -9.22 3.72
CA ASP A 33 -34.02 -10.47 4.24
C ASP A 33 -32.48 -10.51 4.09
N VAL A 34 -31.90 -9.56 3.37
CA VAL A 34 -30.44 -9.49 3.13
C VAL A 34 -29.87 -8.18 3.63
N THR A 35 -29.02 -8.26 4.65
CA THR A 35 -28.24 -7.11 5.14
C THR A 35 -26.85 -7.08 4.49
N VAL A 36 -26.50 -5.93 3.91
CA VAL A 36 -25.14 -5.68 3.36
C VAL A 36 -24.50 -4.56 4.17
N SER A 37 -23.43 -4.91 4.88
CA SER A 37 -22.74 -3.99 5.79
C SER A 37 -21.23 -4.13 5.71
N MET A 38 -20.53 -3.10 6.18
CA MET A 38 -19.10 -3.15 6.45
C MET A 38 -18.82 -4.17 7.56
N TYR A 39 -17.74 -4.92 7.39
CA TYR A 39 -17.29 -5.82 8.45
C TYR A 39 -16.54 -5.02 9.53
N ASN A 40 -16.88 -5.31 10.78
CA ASN A 40 -16.18 -4.77 11.94
C ASN A 40 -15.36 -5.87 12.60
N TYR A 41 -14.07 -5.65 12.79
CA TYR A 41 -13.20 -6.58 13.48
C TYR A 41 -13.23 -6.27 14.97
N ASP A 42 -13.73 -7.20 15.76
CA ASP A 42 -13.99 -7.07 17.21
C ASP A 42 -13.36 -8.21 18.04
N ARG A 43 -12.40 -8.94 17.45
CA ARG A 43 -11.79 -10.08 18.14
C ARG A 43 -10.75 -9.61 19.15
N PRO A 44 -10.69 -10.23 20.34
CA PRO A 44 -9.66 -9.92 21.32
C PRO A 44 -8.26 -10.31 20.81
N SER A 45 -7.28 -9.54 21.22
CA SER A 45 -5.87 -9.86 21.06
C SER A 45 -5.44 -10.98 22.02
N TYR A 46 -4.18 -11.41 21.96
CA TYR A 46 -3.61 -12.39 22.89
C TYR A 46 -3.55 -11.90 24.36
N THR A 47 -3.77 -10.61 24.59
CA THR A 47 -3.87 -9.99 25.93
C THR A 47 -5.32 -9.74 26.34
N ASP A 48 -6.29 -10.35 25.67
CA ASP A 48 -7.73 -10.15 25.86
C ASP A 48 -8.22 -8.70 25.61
N LEU A 49 -7.38 -7.83 25.07
CA LEU A 49 -7.78 -6.50 24.66
C LEU A 49 -8.55 -6.57 23.34
N THR A 50 -9.78 -6.10 23.36
CA THR A 50 -10.59 -5.90 22.15
C THR A 50 -10.47 -4.44 21.69
N TYR A 51 -10.03 -4.24 20.47
CA TYR A 51 -10.02 -2.95 19.79
C TYR A 51 -10.84 -3.06 18.51
N GLU A 52 -12.03 -2.53 18.55
CA GLU A 52 -12.92 -2.57 17.39
C GLU A 52 -12.36 -1.72 16.24
N ILE A 53 -12.26 -2.33 15.07
CA ILE A 53 -11.78 -1.68 13.85
C ILE A 53 -12.74 -1.97 12.72
N GLU A 54 -13.25 -0.90 12.11
CA GLU A 54 -13.95 -1.00 10.84
C GLU A 54 -12.97 -1.47 9.75
N CYS A 55 -13.32 -2.57 9.08
CA CYS A 55 -12.46 -3.20 8.06
C CYS A 55 -12.53 -2.45 6.73
N TYR A 56 -12.24 -1.16 6.78
CA TYR A 56 -12.10 -0.27 5.63
C TYR A 56 -10.70 0.32 5.55
N PHE A 57 -10.06 0.10 4.42
CA PHE A 57 -8.69 0.54 4.15
C PHE A 57 -8.69 1.35 2.85
N PRO A 58 -8.83 2.69 2.92
CA PRO A 58 -8.97 3.52 1.74
C PRO A 58 -7.73 3.46 0.84
N THR A 59 -7.97 3.36 -0.46
CA THR A 59 -6.94 3.53 -1.47
C THR A 59 -6.41 4.96 -1.46
N TRP A 60 -5.14 5.12 -1.73
CA TRP A 60 -4.51 6.42 -1.85
C TRP A 60 -3.57 6.48 -3.04
N VAL A 61 -3.49 7.64 -3.65
CA VAL A 61 -2.60 7.94 -4.78
C VAL A 61 -1.93 9.26 -4.53
N ILE A 62 -0.61 9.30 -4.68
CA ILE A 62 0.16 10.55 -4.63
C ILE A 62 0.66 10.89 -6.03
N PRO A 63 0.54 12.14 -6.49
CA PRO A 63 1.03 12.54 -7.79
C PRO A 63 2.55 12.42 -7.94
N GLU A 64 3.02 12.08 -9.12
CA GLU A 64 4.46 12.03 -9.42
C GLU A 64 5.16 13.37 -9.21
N ASN A 65 4.45 14.46 -9.46
CA ASN A 65 4.98 15.82 -9.30
C ASN A 65 4.86 16.37 -7.88
N HIS A 66 4.39 15.58 -6.92
CA HIS A 66 4.34 15.99 -5.51
C HIS A 66 5.76 16.09 -4.93
N ASP A 67 6.00 17.05 -4.07
CA ASP A 67 7.36 17.35 -3.57
C ASP A 67 8.00 16.19 -2.84
N VAL A 68 7.24 15.44 -2.03
CA VAL A 68 7.77 14.24 -1.35
C VAL A 68 8.16 13.14 -2.36
N THR A 69 7.42 13.00 -3.47
CA THR A 69 7.73 12.04 -4.54
C THR A 69 9.00 12.45 -5.27
N LYS A 70 9.08 13.72 -5.67
CA LYS A 70 10.28 14.29 -6.33
C LYS A 70 11.52 14.14 -5.48
N ALA A 71 11.42 14.50 -4.19
CA ALA A 71 12.56 14.42 -3.28
C ALA A 71 13.09 12.99 -3.13
N LEU A 72 12.22 11.98 -3.01
CA LEU A 72 12.66 10.59 -2.95
C LEU A 72 13.31 10.14 -4.27
N MET A 73 12.70 10.47 -5.41
CA MET A 73 13.26 10.13 -6.72
C MET A 73 14.63 10.79 -6.94
N GLU A 74 14.76 12.07 -6.62
CA GLU A 74 16.01 12.81 -6.72
C GLU A 74 17.08 12.24 -5.79
N THR A 75 16.74 11.95 -4.54
CA THR A 75 17.64 11.30 -3.59
C THR A 75 18.17 9.97 -4.14
N HIS A 76 17.26 9.13 -4.66
CA HIS A 76 17.68 7.86 -5.26
C HIS A 76 18.57 8.05 -6.49
N LYS A 77 18.22 8.98 -7.39
CA LYS A 77 19.02 9.31 -8.57
C LYS A 77 20.42 9.80 -8.23
N ASN A 78 20.52 10.65 -7.23
CA ASN A 78 21.82 11.19 -6.78
C ASN A 78 22.74 10.10 -6.22
N LEU A 79 22.19 9.10 -5.55
CA LEU A 79 22.96 7.99 -4.97
C LEU A 79 23.21 6.83 -5.94
N TYR A 80 22.24 6.48 -6.77
CA TYR A 80 22.25 5.21 -7.51
C TYR A 80 21.92 5.34 -8.99
N GLY A 81 21.61 6.52 -9.51
CA GLY A 81 21.26 6.76 -10.91
C GLY A 81 19.78 6.58 -11.22
N GLU A 82 19.45 6.60 -12.51
CA GLU A 82 18.09 6.73 -13.06
C GLU A 82 17.24 5.46 -12.92
N THR A 83 17.86 4.31 -12.73
CA THR A 83 17.17 3.02 -12.70
C THR A 83 17.16 2.43 -11.29
N ARG A 84 16.13 1.64 -11.00
CA ARG A 84 16.10 0.85 -9.77
C ARG A 84 17.31 -0.06 -9.70
N LYS A 85 17.93 -0.09 -8.53
CA LYS A 85 18.99 -1.04 -8.20
C LYS A 85 18.47 -2.05 -7.20
N GLY A 86 18.78 -3.32 -7.41
CA GLY A 86 18.39 -4.41 -6.54
C GLY A 86 19.46 -5.49 -6.46
N SER A 87 19.17 -6.56 -5.74
CA SER A 87 20.06 -7.71 -5.68
C SER A 87 20.19 -8.41 -7.02
N VAL A 88 21.25 -9.17 -7.18
CA VAL A 88 21.57 -9.92 -8.42
C VAL A 88 20.42 -10.84 -8.86
N GLU A 89 19.72 -11.46 -7.92
CA GLU A 89 18.62 -12.38 -8.24
C GLU A 89 17.36 -11.69 -8.79
N THR A 90 17.28 -10.35 -8.74
CA THR A 90 16.12 -9.59 -9.17
C THR A 90 16.46 -8.50 -10.20
N VAL A 91 17.69 -8.43 -10.64
CA VAL A 91 18.20 -7.41 -11.58
C VAL A 91 17.35 -7.36 -12.85
N GLU A 92 17.14 -8.50 -13.51
CA GLU A 92 16.36 -8.58 -14.75
C GLU A 92 14.90 -8.11 -14.56
N MET A 93 14.32 -8.32 -13.40
CA MET A 93 12.96 -7.85 -13.09
C MET A 93 12.89 -6.37 -12.75
N ARG A 94 14.01 -5.72 -12.45
CA ARG A 94 14.08 -4.34 -11.95
C ARG A 94 14.73 -3.35 -12.88
N GLU A 95 15.68 -3.78 -13.71
CA GLU A 95 16.47 -2.86 -14.55
C GLU A 95 15.63 -2.05 -15.54
N GLU A 96 14.53 -2.61 -16.00
CA GLU A 96 13.61 -1.95 -16.92
C GLU A 96 12.42 -1.25 -16.24
N ARG A 97 12.28 -1.39 -14.93
CA ARG A 97 11.14 -0.79 -14.21
C ARG A 97 11.41 0.67 -13.87
N PRO A 98 10.40 1.54 -13.96
CA PRO A 98 10.53 2.94 -13.59
C PRO A 98 10.90 3.06 -12.09
N LEU A 99 11.52 4.17 -11.71
CA LEU A 99 11.81 4.50 -10.31
C LEU A 99 10.53 4.63 -9.50
N LEU A 100 9.49 5.15 -10.11
CA LEU A 100 8.17 5.33 -9.52
C LEU A 100 7.20 4.28 -10.07
N ASP A 101 6.47 3.64 -9.17
CA ASP A 101 5.51 2.60 -9.53
C ASP A 101 4.38 2.55 -8.48
N LYS A 102 3.40 1.69 -8.71
CA LYS A 102 2.32 1.41 -7.78
C LYS A 102 2.69 0.29 -6.82
N TRP A 103 2.04 0.28 -5.67
CA TRP A 103 2.09 -0.81 -4.69
C TRP A 103 0.73 -1.50 -4.59
N THR A 104 0.71 -2.82 -4.65
CA THR A 104 -0.53 -3.60 -4.69
C THR A 104 -1.00 -4.08 -3.32
N PHE A 105 -0.17 -3.97 -2.30
CA PHE A 105 -0.50 -4.37 -0.94
C PHE A 105 -0.92 -3.20 -0.08
N SER A 106 -1.67 -3.50 0.99
CA SER A 106 -1.99 -2.53 2.01
C SER A 106 -0.77 -2.21 2.88
N THR A 107 -0.62 -0.95 3.25
CA THR A 107 0.46 -0.46 4.12
C THR A 107 -0.08 0.57 5.11
N ASN A 108 0.76 1.05 6.02
CA ASN A 108 0.40 2.16 6.92
C ASN A 108 0.05 3.46 6.19
N GLY A 109 0.39 3.58 4.91
CA GLY A 109 -0.04 4.67 4.04
C GLY A 109 -1.55 4.84 3.94
N VAL A 110 -2.30 3.75 4.14
CA VAL A 110 -3.77 3.76 4.30
C VAL A 110 -4.20 4.73 5.40
N SER A 111 -3.58 4.67 6.56
CA SER A 111 -3.91 5.56 7.68
C SER A 111 -3.32 6.95 7.49
N ILE A 112 -2.08 7.05 7.00
CA ILE A 112 -1.38 8.31 6.85
C ILE A 112 -2.04 9.16 5.76
N MET A 113 -2.05 8.68 4.55
CA MET A 113 -2.59 9.44 3.41
C MET A 113 -4.06 9.11 3.15
N GLY A 114 -4.44 7.83 3.17
CA GLY A 114 -5.79 7.42 2.84
C GLY A 114 -6.87 7.97 3.78
N ARG A 115 -6.61 8.00 5.09
CA ARG A 115 -7.56 8.51 6.09
C ARG A 115 -7.31 9.96 6.47
N ASN A 116 -6.04 10.36 6.61
CA ASN A 116 -5.69 11.67 7.18
C ASN A 116 -5.16 12.68 6.14
N GLY A 117 -5.04 12.29 4.88
CA GLY A 117 -4.59 13.18 3.81
C GLY A 117 -3.14 13.67 3.94
N ILE A 118 -2.34 13.04 4.81
CA ILE A 118 -0.93 13.39 4.97
C ILE A 118 -0.15 12.75 3.82
N PRO A 119 0.59 13.52 3.02
CA PRO A 119 1.34 12.98 1.90
C PRO A 119 2.26 11.83 2.31
N CYS A 120 2.12 10.68 1.66
CA CYS A 120 2.85 9.47 1.97
C CYS A 120 3.27 8.75 0.70
N ILE A 121 4.53 8.31 0.66
CA ILE A 121 5.05 7.42 -0.39
C ILE A 121 5.68 6.20 0.27
N GLY A 122 5.70 5.09 -0.45
CA GLY A 122 6.34 3.86 -0.01
C GLY A 122 7.73 3.71 -0.62
N PHE A 123 8.70 3.34 0.21
CA PHE A 123 10.03 2.94 -0.22
C PHE A 123 10.59 1.93 0.79
N GLY A 124 11.22 0.87 0.31
CA GLY A 124 11.77 -0.15 1.20
C GLY A 124 12.68 -1.15 0.48
N PRO A 125 13.41 -1.96 1.26
CA PRO A 125 14.29 -3.00 0.73
C PRO A 125 13.49 -4.20 0.23
N GLY A 126 14.12 -5.01 -0.62
CA GLY A 126 13.56 -6.28 -1.09
C GLY A 126 12.85 -6.18 -2.45
N ALA A 127 12.29 -7.30 -2.86
CA ALA A 127 11.53 -7.44 -4.09
C ALA A 127 10.06 -7.68 -3.78
N GLU A 128 9.16 -6.98 -4.48
CA GLU A 128 7.71 -7.15 -4.33
C GLU A 128 7.27 -8.62 -4.51
N ALA A 129 7.92 -9.34 -5.43
CA ALA A 129 7.64 -10.76 -5.67
C ALA A 129 7.97 -11.68 -4.48
N GLN A 130 8.75 -11.21 -3.51
CA GLN A 130 9.04 -11.95 -2.29
C GLN A 130 7.98 -11.74 -1.20
N ALA A 131 7.17 -10.68 -1.30
CA ALA A 131 6.15 -10.38 -0.30
C ALA A 131 5.12 -11.52 -0.23
N HIS A 132 4.90 -12.06 0.98
CA HIS A 132 4.03 -13.21 1.24
C HIS A 132 4.46 -14.53 0.57
N ALA A 133 5.69 -14.60 0.05
CA ALA A 133 6.21 -15.82 -0.55
C ALA A 133 6.70 -16.81 0.52
N PRO A 134 6.64 -18.12 0.29
CA PRO A 134 7.33 -19.08 1.13
C PRO A 134 8.84 -18.77 1.19
N ASN A 135 9.41 -18.77 2.39
CA ASN A 135 10.81 -18.39 2.62
C ASN A 135 11.15 -16.97 2.12
N GLU A 136 10.25 -16.03 2.33
CA GLU A 136 10.46 -14.61 2.04
C GLU A 136 11.82 -14.13 2.55
N LYS A 137 12.55 -13.42 1.70
CA LYS A 137 13.88 -12.92 2.01
C LYS A 137 14.09 -11.50 1.50
N THR A 138 14.95 -10.78 2.21
CA THR A 138 15.44 -9.46 1.81
C THR A 138 16.95 -9.50 1.75
N TRP A 139 17.52 -8.88 0.72
CA TRP A 139 18.97 -8.85 0.53
C TRP A 139 19.61 -7.77 1.41
N LYS A 140 20.74 -8.09 2.03
CA LYS A 140 21.46 -7.18 2.91
C LYS A 140 21.89 -5.89 2.22
N ASP A 141 22.28 -5.97 0.95
CA ASP A 141 22.67 -4.80 0.16
C ASP A 141 21.49 -3.83 -0.05
N ASP A 142 20.27 -4.36 -0.21
CA ASP A 142 19.07 -3.53 -0.31
C ASP A 142 18.80 -2.77 1.00
N LEU A 143 19.06 -3.39 2.16
CA LEU A 143 18.94 -2.74 3.46
C LEU A 143 19.90 -1.54 3.57
N VAL A 144 21.18 -1.73 3.17
CA VAL A 144 22.17 -0.66 3.19
C VAL A 144 21.79 0.47 2.24
N ARG A 145 21.36 0.13 1.04
CA ARG A 145 20.91 1.13 0.04
C ARG A 145 19.71 1.93 0.51
N CYS A 146 18.73 1.28 1.08
CA CYS A 146 17.54 1.97 1.62
C CYS A 146 17.92 2.86 2.79
N ALA A 147 18.79 2.41 3.68
CA ALA A 147 19.29 3.23 4.80
C ALA A 147 20.00 4.50 4.29
N ALA A 148 20.81 4.39 3.24
CA ALA A 148 21.47 5.56 2.63
C ALA A 148 20.46 6.55 2.02
N VAL A 149 19.41 6.05 1.33
CA VAL A 149 18.36 6.91 0.80
C VAL A 149 17.61 7.62 1.94
N TYR A 150 17.22 6.89 2.99
CA TYR A 150 16.55 7.50 4.14
C TYR A 150 17.42 8.55 4.85
N ALA A 151 18.72 8.33 4.95
CA ALA A 151 19.64 9.29 5.56
C ALA A 151 19.79 10.57 4.72
N ALA A 152 19.79 10.46 3.40
CA ALA A 152 19.97 11.59 2.49
C ALA A 152 18.67 12.36 2.18
N LEU A 153 17.51 11.66 2.24
CA LEU A 153 16.21 12.23 1.86
C LEU A 153 15.85 13.54 2.57
N PRO A 154 16.04 13.70 3.90
CA PRO A 154 15.71 14.95 4.58
C PRO A 154 16.48 16.16 4.01
N THR A 155 17.73 15.98 3.61
CA THR A 155 18.54 17.06 3.02
C THR A 155 17.99 17.51 1.67
N VAL A 156 17.48 16.58 0.87
CA VAL A 156 16.87 16.89 -0.44
C VAL A 156 15.49 17.49 -0.29
N TYR A 157 14.72 17.01 0.70
CA TYR A 157 13.34 17.45 0.89
C TYR A 157 13.24 18.84 1.57
N CYS A 158 14.15 19.13 2.52
CA CYS A 158 14.11 20.35 3.31
C CYS A 158 15.08 21.45 2.80
N GLY A 159 16.04 21.09 1.93
CA GLY A 159 17.05 22.01 1.37
C GLY A 159 16.53 22.77 0.21
#